data_5ffd29ecda67e6dc8b389774a254454e
#
_entry.id   5ffd29ecda67e6dc8b389774a254454e
#
_cell.length_a   1.000
_cell.length_b   1.000
_cell.length_c   1.000
_cell.angle_alpha   90.00
_cell.angle_beta   90.00
_cell.angle_gamma   90.00
#
_symmetry.space_group_name_H-M   'P 1'
#
loop_
_entity.id
_entity.type
_entity.pdbx_description
1 polymer ?
#
loop_
_entity_poly.entity_id
_entity_poly.type
_entity_poly.pdbx_seq_one_letter_code
_entity_poly.pdbx_strand_id
1 'polypeptide(L)'
;SPHEFGCTYTALRGAAYLLADGTTVTAAQATGFVAGATAGVSLAESLTNATVPDAVDVTERYTTSQLIDLVNAGQIAFIPSPVGGNTVAICKDINTLTTYTDDQPKIFAKNKVVRTLDAIADTIYQRGYAGYIGKVPNTENGRMLFKSEIMAYLRELEAQEVIRDVTSEDITIRRGDEIDAVVVDYAVRPVDVMEKIYNTIVVSTV
;
A
#
# COMPACT_ATOMS: atom_id res chain seq x y z
N SER A 1 23.76 7.55 4.19
CA SER A 1 22.48 8.28 4.34
C SER A 1 21.43 7.60 3.50
N PRO A 2 20.24 7.35 4.01
CA PRO A 2 19.15 6.89 3.18
C PRO A 2 18.86 7.98 2.14
N HIS A 3 18.82 7.58 0.87
CA HIS A 3 18.37 8.47 -0.18
C HIS A 3 16.84 8.40 -0.25
N GLU A 4 16.20 9.55 -0.34
CA GLU A 4 14.78 9.62 -0.63
C GLU A 4 14.56 9.37 -2.12
N PHE A 5 13.85 8.28 -2.45
CA PHE A 5 13.49 7.89 -3.82
C PHE A 5 12.01 8.06 -4.12
N GLY A 6 11.26 8.72 -3.21
CA GLY A 6 9.83 8.89 -3.32
C GLY A 6 9.01 7.66 -2.92
N CYS A 7 7.72 7.65 -3.28
CA CYS A 7 6.79 6.62 -2.83
C CYS A 7 6.90 5.27 -3.58
N THR A 8 7.67 5.21 -4.66
CA THR A 8 7.81 3.99 -5.47
C THR A 8 8.90 3.04 -4.98
N TYR A 9 9.68 3.43 -3.97
CA TYR A 9 10.79 2.63 -3.46
C TYR A 9 10.63 2.32 -1.98
N THR A 10 10.99 1.10 -1.59
CA THR A 10 11.04 0.64 -0.21
C THR A 10 12.49 0.38 0.18
N ALA A 11 12.92 0.90 1.32
CA ALA A 11 14.26 0.69 1.86
C ALA A 11 14.22 -0.16 3.14
N LEU A 12 15.09 -1.16 3.22
CA LEU A 12 15.30 -1.98 4.41
C LEU A 12 16.54 -1.51 5.16
N ARG A 13 16.45 -1.46 6.49
CA ARG A 13 17.59 -1.11 7.34
C ARG A 13 17.85 -2.20 8.36
N GLY A 14 19.16 -2.51 8.55
CA GLY A 14 19.65 -3.45 9.55
C GLY A 14 18.99 -4.83 9.43
N ALA A 15 18.41 -5.12 8.29
CA ALA A 15 17.54 -6.24 8.07
C ALA A 15 18.35 -7.53 7.96
N ALA A 16 18.65 -8.10 9.09
CA ALA A 16 19.00 -9.49 9.18
C ALA A 16 18.09 -10.15 10.20
N TYR A 17 17.65 -11.33 9.89
CA TYR A 17 16.94 -12.20 10.81
C TYR A 17 17.48 -13.63 10.71
N LEU A 18 17.24 -14.39 11.75
CA LEU A 18 17.64 -15.78 11.85
C LEU A 18 16.47 -16.68 11.49
N LEU A 19 16.71 -17.66 10.65
CA LEU A 19 15.77 -18.75 10.38
C LEU A 19 15.88 -19.85 11.41
N ALA A 20 14.87 -20.70 11.50
CA ALA A 20 14.82 -21.83 12.44
C ALA A 20 15.96 -22.84 12.23
N ASP A 21 16.53 -22.92 11.03
CA ASP A 21 17.68 -23.77 10.70
C ASP A 21 19.04 -23.16 11.09
N GLY A 22 19.05 -21.96 11.68
CA GLY A 22 20.25 -21.21 12.05
C GLY A 22 20.83 -20.34 10.93
N THR A 23 20.22 -20.30 9.76
CA THR A 23 20.65 -19.45 8.65
C THR A 23 20.36 -17.98 8.96
N THR A 24 21.34 -17.10 8.73
CA THR A 24 21.17 -15.65 8.83
C THR A 24 20.79 -15.09 7.46
N VAL A 25 19.64 -14.40 7.39
CA VAL A 25 19.18 -13.69 6.20
C VAL A 25 19.63 -12.23 6.28
N THR A 26 20.41 -11.80 5.30
CA THR A 26 20.90 -10.41 5.19
C THR A 26 19.81 -9.46 4.67
N ALA A 27 20.00 -8.13 4.84
CA ALA A 27 19.11 -7.11 4.29
C ALA A 27 18.87 -7.30 2.78
N ALA A 28 19.92 -7.58 2.02
CA ALA A 28 19.80 -7.79 0.57
C ALA A 28 18.94 -9.01 0.20
N GLN A 29 19.06 -10.10 0.95
CA GLN A 29 18.22 -11.29 0.76
C GLN A 29 16.77 -11.04 1.20
N ALA A 30 16.58 -10.30 2.30
CA ALA A 30 15.25 -9.94 2.82
C ALA A 30 14.42 -9.07 1.85
N THR A 31 15.07 -8.34 0.92
CA THR A 31 14.34 -7.59 -0.12
C THR A 31 13.47 -8.50 -0.99
N GLY A 32 13.94 -9.72 -1.28
CA GLY A 32 13.14 -10.71 -2.03
C GLY A 32 11.87 -11.13 -1.29
N PHE A 33 11.97 -11.33 0.03
CA PHE A 33 10.80 -11.62 0.86
C PHE A 33 9.80 -10.44 0.87
N VAL A 34 10.28 -9.21 1.13
CA VAL A 34 9.40 -8.03 1.16
C VAL A 34 8.74 -7.79 -0.18
N ALA A 35 9.47 -7.95 -1.29
CA ALA A 35 8.90 -7.82 -2.64
C ALA A 35 7.79 -8.87 -2.90
N GLY A 36 8.06 -10.13 -2.57
CA GLY A 36 7.07 -11.21 -2.70
C GLY A 36 5.84 -11.00 -1.81
N ALA A 37 6.05 -10.60 -0.55
CA ALA A 37 4.97 -10.29 0.39
C ALA A 37 4.13 -9.09 -0.10
N THR A 38 4.77 -8.04 -0.62
CA THR A 38 4.09 -6.86 -1.19
C THR A 38 3.24 -7.23 -2.39
N ALA A 39 3.72 -8.14 -3.25
CA ALA A 39 2.96 -8.59 -4.41
C ALA A 39 1.79 -9.53 -4.04
N GLY A 40 1.90 -10.27 -2.92
CA GLY A 40 0.91 -11.26 -2.51
C GLY A 40 -0.12 -10.78 -1.51
N VAL A 41 0.10 -9.67 -0.81
CA VAL A 41 -0.83 -9.16 0.20
C VAL A 41 -2.07 -8.53 -0.43
N SER A 42 -3.22 -8.71 0.21
CA SER A 42 -4.48 -8.08 -0.21
C SER A 42 -4.38 -6.54 -0.22
N LEU A 43 -5.14 -5.89 -1.12
CA LEU A 43 -5.26 -4.42 -1.13
C LEU A 43 -5.89 -3.86 0.15
N ALA A 44 -6.67 -4.66 0.87
CA ALA A 44 -7.27 -4.27 2.15
C ALA A 44 -6.26 -4.33 3.32
N GLU A 45 -5.12 -5.03 3.15
CA GLU A 45 -4.16 -5.30 4.22
C GLU A 45 -2.85 -4.53 4.04
N SER A 46 -2.11 -4.38 5.13
CA SER A 46 -0.75 -3.84 5.19
C SER A 46 0.22 -4.91 5.67
N LEU A 47 1.48 -4.81 5.27
CA LEU A 47 2.55 -5.66 5.82
C LEU A 47 3.04 -5.22 7.20
N THR A 48 2.47 -4.15 7.79
CA THR A 48 2.77 -3.76 9.17
C THR A 48 2.40 -4.90 10.13
N ASN A 49 3.36 -5.35 10.93
CA ASN A 49 3.28 -6.52 11.81
C ASN A 49 3.12 -7.88 11.07
N ALA A 50 3.27 -7.92 9.77
CA ALA A 50 3.27 -9.19 9.03
C ALA A 50 4.46 -10.07 9.50
N THR A 51 4.16 -11.33 9.81
CA THR A 51 5.15 -12.30 10.27
C THR A 51 6.03 -12.76 9.11
N VAL A 52 7.34 -12.84 9.36
CA VAL A 52 8.31 -13.42 8.43
C VAL A 52 8.31 -14.93 8.61
N PRO A 53 7.96 -15.73 7.59
CA PRO A 53 7.94 -17.19 7.69
C PRO A 53 9.29 -17.75 8.10
N ASP A 54 9.27 -18.75 8.98
CA ASP A 54 10.46 -19.50 9.46
C ASP A 54 11.51 -18.64 10.19
N ALA A 55 11.29 -17.33 10.35
CA ALA A 55 12.19 -16.46 11.10
C ALA A 55 11.90 -16.56 12.62
N VAL A 56 12.94 -16.81 13.40
CA VAL A 56 12.85 -17.06 14.85
C VAL A 56 13.38 -15.90 15.70
N ASP A 57 14.29 -15.10 15.17
CA ASP A 57 14.83 -13.91 15.87
C ASP A 57 15.41 -12.89 14.87
N VAL A 58 15.66 -11.69 15.36
CA VAL A 58 16.36 -10.62 14.62
C VAL A 58 17.83 -10.58 15.05
N THR A 59 18.71 -10.20 14.13
CA THR A 59 20.16 -10.06 14.46
C THR A 59 20.46 -8.73 15.14
N GLU A 60 19.61 -7.72 14.96
CA GLU A 60 19.75 -6.40 15.56
C GLU A 60 18.44 -6.01 16.26
N ARG A 61 18.53 -5.60 17.54
CA ARG A 61 17.38 -5.15 18.32
C ARG A 61 17.42 -3.64 18.45
N TYR A 62 16.34 -3.00 18.06
CA TYR A 62 16.20 -1.56 18.13
C TYR A 62 15.37 -1.14 19.36
N THR A 63 15.77 -0.04 19.98
CA THR A 63 14.92 0.67 20.94
C THR A 63 13.75 1.34 20.24
N THR A 64 12.70 1.69 20.98
CA THR A 64 11.54 2.41 20.43
C THR A 64 11.95 3.70 19.72
N SER A 65 12.91 4.46 20.29
CA SER A 65 13.41 5.70 19.69
C SER A 65 14.08 5.42 18.33
N GLN A 66 14.95 4.41 18.27
CA GLN A 66 15.62 4.02 17.02
C GLN A 66 14.61 3.56 15.94
N LEU A 67 13.55 2.82 16.33
CA LEU A 67 12.50 2.44 15.39
C LEU A 67 11.73 3.64 14.85
N ILE A 68 11.45 4.64 15.70
CA ILE A 68 10.82 5.89 15.28
C ILE A 68 11.72 6.61 14.27
N ASP A 69 13.02 6.70 14.53
CA ASP A 69 13.98 7.35 13.65
C ASP A 69 14.08 6.64 12.29
N LEU A 70 14.10 5.30 12.29
CA LEU A 70 14.10 4.50 11.06
C LEU A 70 12.84 4.72 10.24
N VAL A 71 11.67 4.68 10.89
CA VAL A 71 10.37 4.92 10.21
C VAL A 71 10.30 6.35 9.65
N ASN A 72 10.78 7.35 10.40
CA ASN A 72 10.82 8.74 9.92
C ASN A 72 11.81 8.93 8.78
N ALA A 73 12.83 8.08 8.68
CA ALA A 73 13.77 8.02 7.57
C ALA A 73 13.27 7.18 6.37
N GLY A 74 12.02 6.72 6.39
CA GLY A 74 11.43 5.92 5.31
C GLY A 74 12.01 4.51 5.19
N GLN A 75 12.45 3.92 6.31
CA GLN A 75 13.10 2.60 6.34
C GLN A 75 12.26 1.58 7.08
N ILE A 76 12.13 0.40 6.48
CA ILE A 76 11.54 -0.78 7.11
C ILE A 76 12.60 -1.50 7.95
N ALA A 77 12.23 -1.85 9.18
CA ALA A 77 13.02 -2.73 10.05
C ALA A 77 12.24 -4.01 10.36
N PHE A 78 12.96 -5.10 10.61
CA PHE A 78 12.41 -6.30 11.21
C PHE A 78 12.54 -6.23 12.73
N ILE A 79 11.53 -6.67 13.43
CA ILE A 79 11.44 -6.65 14.88
C ILE A 79 11.01 -8.02 15.42
N PRO A 80 11.37 -8.38 16.67
CA PRO A 80 10.67 -9.48 17.34
C PRO A 80 9.18 -9.21 17.36
N SER A 81 8.38 -10.22 17.05
CA SER A 81 6.93 -10.04 16.99
C SER A 81 6.35 -9.56 18.33
N PRO A 82 5.55 -8.50 18.35
CA PRO A 82 4.94 -7.97 19.58
C PRO A 82 3.91 -8.91 20.21
N VAL A 83 3.38 -9.88 19.45
CA VAL A 83 2.43 -10.88 19.96
C VAL A 83 3.11 -12.06 20.64
N GLY A 84 4.43 -12.06 20.76
CA GLY A 84 5.22 -13.14 21.37
C GLY A 84 5.47 -14.33 20.44
N GLY A 85 6.04 -15.41 21.02
CA GLY A 85 6.51 -16.55 20.26
C GLY A 85 7.77 -16.20 19.45
N ASN A 86 8.82 -16.95 19.43
CA ASN A 86 10.06 -16.66 18.72
C ASN A 86 9.82 -16.46 17.22
N THR A 87 9.22 -15.33 16.86
CA THR A 87 8.87 -14.95 15.47
C THR A 87 9.30 -13.52 15.18
N VAL A 88 9.52 -13.22 13.92
CA VAL A 88 9.94 -11.91 13.42
C VAL A 88 8.79 -11.27 12.64
N ALA A 89 8.65 -9.96 12.78
CA ALA A 89 7.63 -9.20 12.07
C ALA A 89 8.22 -7.96 11.39
N ILE A 90 7.55 -7.48 10.35
CA ILE A 90 7.81 -6.18 9.71
C ILE A 90 7.31 -5.08 10.66
N CYS A 91 8.20 -4.15 11.04
CA CYS A 91 7.85 -3.05 11.95
C CYS A 91 6.73 -2.16 11.37
N LYS A 92 6.88 -1.76 10.11
CA LYS A 92 5.92 -0.89 9.43
C LYS A 92 6.03 -0.98 7.92
N ASP A 93 4.89 -0.99 7.21
CA ASP A 93 4.81 -1.06 5.75
C ASP A 93 4.83 0.36 5.14
N ILE A 94 6.02 0.89 4.92
CA ILE A 94 6.27 2.23 4.41
C ILE A 94 7.27 2.23 3.26
N ASN A 95 7.27 3.31 2.50
CA ASN A 95 8.25 3.59 1.45
C ASN A 95 9.24 4.70 1.85
N THR A 96 10.07 5.12 0.90
CA THR A 96 11.14 6.10 1.15
C THR A 96 10.68 7.57 1.05
N LEU A 97 9.39 7.84 0.89
CA LEU A 97 8.86 9.20 0.85
C LEU A 97 8.88 9.80 2.27
N THR A 98 9.71 10.80 2.49
CA THR A 98 9.88 11.50 3.77
C THR A 98 9.59 12.99 3.68
N THR A 99 9.59 13.55 2.48
CA THR A 99 9.22 14.94 2.21
C THR A 99 7.82 15.00 1.59
N TYR A 100 6.92 15.76 2.21
CA TYR A 100 5.51 15.80 1.82
C TYR A 100 5.17 17.13 1.16
N THR A 101 4.35 17.08 0.11
CA THR A 101 3.81 18.23 -0.62
C THR A 101 2.29 18.13 -0.71
N ASP A 102 1.64 19.17 -1.23
CA ASP A 102 0.19 19.14 -1.46
C ASP A 102 -0.21 18.05 -2.47
N ASP A 103 0.64 17.80 -3.49
CA ASP A 103 0.43 16.74 -4.49
C ASP A 103 0.81 15.35 -3.98
N GLN A 104 1.73 15.28 -3.01
CA GLN A 104 2.17 14.03 -2.38
C GLN A 104 2.07 14.13 -0.85
N PRO A 105 0.86 14.13 -0.29
CA PRO A 105 0.65 14.17 1.14
C PRO A 105 1.15 12.90 1.84
N LYS A 106 1.27 12.97 3.15
CA LYS A 106 1.87 11.92 4.01
C LYS A 106 1.28 10.51 3.80
N ILE A 107 0.05 10.41 3.33
CA ILE A 107 -0.58 9.11 3.07
C ILE A 107 0.17 8.31 1.99
N PHE A 108 0.86 8.98 1.05
CA PHE A 108 1.69 8.33 0.03
C PHE A 108 2.96 7.67 0.59
N ALA A 109 3.33 7.93 1.85
CA ALA A 109 4.40 7.19 2.52
C ALA A 109 4.00 5.75 2.90
N LYS A 110 2.73 5.36 2.72
CA LYS A 110 2.20 4.03 3.01
C LYS A 110 2.23 3.16 1.75
N ASN A 111 2.94 2.05 1.78
CA ASN A 111 2.98 1.10 0.65
C ASN A 111 1.59 0.58 0.28
N LYS A 112 0.72 0.31 1.28
CA LYS A 112 -0.66 -0.10 1.05
C LYS A 112 -1.41 0.92 0.16
N VAL A 113 -1.27 2.20 0.44
CA VAL A 113 -1.97 3.26 -0.31
C VAL A 113 -1.46 3.33 -1.74
N VAL A 114 -0.14 3.35 -1.94
CA VAL A 114 0.47 3.38 -3.27
C VAL A 114 0.04 2.15 -4.07
N ARG A 115 0.16 0.96 -3.50
CA ARG A 115 -0.28 -0.31 -4.12
C ARG A 115 -1.76 -0.29 -4.51
N THR A 116 -2.62 0.31 -3.68
CA THR A 116 -4.04 0.47 -4.01
C THR A 116 -4.25 1.38 -5.22
N LEU A 117 -3.57 2.52 -5.27
CA LEU A 117 -3.68 3.47 -6.38
C LEU A 117 -3.15 2.87 -7.69
N ASP A 118 -2.00 2.20 -7.64
CA ASP A 118 -1.40 1.51 -8.79
C ASP A 118 -2.33 0.41 -9.32
N ALA A 119 -2.89 -0.41 -8.43
CA ALA A 119 -3.83 -1.47 -8.81
C ALA A 119 -5.11 -0.93 -9.46
N ILE A 120 -5.63 0.21 -8.97
CA ILE A 120 -6.79 0.88 -9.56
C ILE A 120 -6.46 1.38 -10.96
N ALA A 121 -5.35 2.09 -11.12
CA ALA A 121 -4.93 2.65 -12.40
C ALA A 121 -4.72 1.55 -13.45
N ASP A 122 -4.00 0.50 -13.07
CA ASP A 122 -3.71 -0.64 -13.94
C ASP A 122 -4.99 -1.41 -14.33
N THR A 123 -5.88 -1.67 -13.38
CA THR A 123 -7.14 -2.37 -13.64
C THR A 123 -8.05 -1.58 -14.57
N ILE A 124 -8.20 -0.26 -14.35
CA ILE A 124 -9.01 0.60 -15.23
C ILE A 124 -8.41 0.62 -16.65
N TYR A 125 -7.09 0.73 -16.77
CA TYR A 125 -6.40 0.65 -18.06
C TYR A 125 -6.65 -0.68 -18.76
N GLN A 126 -6.46 -1.80 -18.06
CA GLN A 126 -6.67 -3.15 -18.63
C GLN A 126 -8.12 -3.38 -19.06
N ARG A 127 -9.11 -2.99 -18.25
CA ARG A 127 -10.54 -3.08 -18.59
C ARG A 127 -10.87 -2.21 -19.81
N GLY A 128 -10.34 -0.99 -19.88
CA GLY A 128 -10.47 -0.10 -21.02
C GLY A 128 -9.93 -0.74 -22.29
N TYR A 129 -8.72 -1.29 -22.20
CA TYR A 129 -8.08 -1.92 -23.36
C TYR A 129 -8.81 -3.19 -23.82
N ALA A 130 -9.19 -4.04 -22.87
CA ALA A 130 -9.88 -5.30 -23.19
C ALA A 130 -11.31 -5.13 -23.70
N GLY A 131 -12.06 -4.16 -23.16
CA GLY A 131 -13.49 -4.01 -23.41
C GLY A 131 -13.88 -2.89 -24.40
N TYR A 132 -13.10 -1.82 -24.49
CA TYR A 132 -13.54 -0.58 -25.15
C TYR A 132 -12.67 -0.17 -26.34
N ILE A 133 -11.34 -0.27 -26.23
CA ILE A 133 -10.43 0.15 -27.29
C ILE A 133 -10.65 -0.69 -28.55
N GLY A 134 -10.97 -0.02 -29.66
CA GLY A 134 -11.27 -0.64 -30.95
C GLY A 134 -12.62 -1.37 -31.02
N LYS A 135 -13.44 -1.34 -29.98
CA LYS A 135 -14.71 -2.09 -29.89
C LYS A 135 -15.93 -1.22 -29.66
N VAL A 136 -15.81 -0.16 -28.86
CA VAL A 136 -16.92 0.72 -28.49
C VAL A 136 -16.76 2.07 -29.19
N PRO A 137 -17.77 2.59 -29.91
CA PRO A 137 -17.71 3.91 -30.53
C PRO A 137 -17.52 5.02 -29.48
N ASN A 138 -16.67 6.02 -29.81
CA ASN A 138 -16.45 7.19 -28.95
C ASN A 138 -17.63 8.18 -29.00
N THR A 139 -18.80 7.71 -28.60
CA THR A 139 -20.04 8.47 -28.43
C THR A 139 -20.24 8.77 -26.94
N GLU A 140 -21.19 9.65 -26.64
CA GLU A 140 -21.62 9.90 -25.25
C GLU A 140 -22.06 8.60 -24.56
N ASN A 141 -22.88 7.79 -25.23
CA ASN A 141 -23.32 6.51 -24.69
C ASN A 141 -22.17 5.53 -24.45
N GLY A 142 -21.18 5.45 -25.37
CA GLY A 142 -20.00 4.63 -25.21
C GLY A 142 -19.16 5.04 -24.00
N ARG A 143 -18.98 6.34 -23.80
CA ARG A 143 -18.26 6.88 -22.63
C ARG A 143 -19.03 6.63 -21.31
N MET A 144 -20.36 6.77 -21.33
CA MET A 144 -21.22 6.48 -20.17
C MET A 144 -21.18 4.99 -19.80
N LEU A 145 -21.11 4.08 -20.79
CA LEU A 145 -20.94 2.65 -20.54
C LEU A 145 -19.61 2.38 -19.82
N PHE A 146 -18.53 3.00 -20.30
CA PHE A 146 -17.22 2.85 -19.64
C PHE A 146 -17.19 3.45 -18.22
N LYS A 147 -17.84 4.62 -18.02
CA LYS A 147 -18.04 5.19 -16.69
C LYS A 147 -18.74 4.23 -15.74
N SER A 148 -19.77 3.55 -16.21
CA SER A 148 -20.52 2.59 -15.40
C SER A 148 -19.68 1.39 -14.98
N GLU A 149 -18.79 0.92 -15.85
CA GLU A 149 -17.85 -0.17 -15.52
C GLU A 149 -16.80 0.25 -14.48
N ILE A 150 -16.22 1.45 -14.64
CA ILE A 150 -15.30 2.01 -13.64
C ILE A 150 -16.01 2.14 -12.29
N MET A 151 -17.23 2.68 -12.29
CA MET A 151 -18.04 2.80 -11.09
C MET A 151 -18.28 1.45 -10.41
N ALA A 152 -18.64 0.43 -11.18
CA ALA A 152 -18.85 -0.92 -10.64
C ALA A 152 -17.58 -1.46 -9.98
N TYR A 153 -16.42 -1.29 -10.61
CA TYR A 153 -15.13 -1.70 -10.04
C TYR A 153 -14.78 -0.95 -8.75
N LEU A 154 -14.95 0.39 -8.73
CA LEU A 154 -14.68 1.16 -7.52
C LEU A 154 -15.62 0.78 -6.38
N ARG A 155 -16.89 0.45 -6.68
CA ARG A 155 -17.84 -0.08 -5.68
C ARG A 155 -17.45 -1.46 -5.15
N GLU A 156 -16.84 -2.32 -5.97
CA GLU A 156 -16.26 -3.60 -5.49
C GLU A 156 -15.14 -3.35 -4.47
N LEU A 157 -14.26 -2.39 -4.74
CA LEU A 157 -13.19 -2.01 -3.81
C LEU A 157 -13.72 -1.34 -2.54
N GLU A 158 -14.79 -0.55 -2.65
CA GLU A 158 -15.47 0.04 -1.49
C GLU A 158 -16.10 -1.04 -0.60
N ALA A 159 -16.74 -2.04 -1.18
CA ALA A 159 -17.31 -3.17 -0.44
C ALA A 159 -16.24 -4.04 0.26
N GLN A 160 -15.00 -4.01 -0.24
CA GLN A 160 -13.83 -4.66 0.38
C GLN A 160 -13.08 -3.73 1.37
N GLU A 161 -13.59 -2.54 1.65
CA GLU A 161 -12.97 -1.53 2.53
C GLU A 161 -11.56 -1.09 2.08
N VAL A 162 -11.27 -1.22 0.79
CA VAL A 162 -9.99 -0.76 0.19
C VAL A 162 -10.02 0.75 -0.02
N ILE A 163 -11.15 1.27 -0.48
CA ILE A 163 -11.46 2.69 -0.65
C ILE A 163 -12.82 3.01 -0.02
N ARG A 164 -13.18 4.29 0.05
CA ARG A 164 -14.45 4.74 0.65
C ARG A 164 -15.09 5.90 -0.10
N ASP A 165 -16.36 6.15 0.19
CA ASP A 165 -17.13 7.32 -0.25
C ASP A 165 -17.12 7.49 -1.77
N VAL A 166 -17.32 6.40 -2.53
CA VAL A 166 -17.35 6.40 -3.99
C VAL A 166 -18.67 6.99 -4.49
N THR A 167 -18.59 8.02 -5.31
CA THR A 167 -19.74 8.68 -5.92
C THR A 167 -19.60 8.78 -7.44
N SER A 168 -20.70 9.03 -8.16
CA SER A 168 -20.64 9.20 -9.61
C SER A 168 -19.93 10.50 -10.03
N GLU A 169 -19.79 11.45 -9.13
CA GLU A 169 -19.10 12.71 -9.34
C GLU A 169 -17.59 12.55 -9.31
N ASP A 170 -17.09 11.48 -8.65
CA ASP A 170 -15.66 11.15 -8.59
C ASP A 170 -15.11 10.67 -9.94
N ILE A 171 -15.98 10.37 -10.94
CA ILE A 171 -15.54 9.87 -12.25
C ILE A 171 -16.05 10.81 -13.33
N THR A 172 -15.13 11.37 -14.11
CA THR A 172 -15.44 12.15 -15.31
C THR A 172 -14.83 11.50 -16.53
N ILE A 173 -15.65 11.23 -17.55
CA ILE A 173 -15.17 10.74 -18.84
C ILE A 173 -15.62 11.72 -19.93
N ARG A 174 -14.65 12.26 -20.64
CA ARG A 174 -14.86 13.23 -21.71
C ARG A 174 -14.13 12.83 -22.98
N ARG A 175 -14.54 13.40 -24.09
CA ARG A 175 -13.82 13.27 -25.35
C ARG A 175 -12.46 13.96 -25.23
N GLY A 176 -11.41 13.35 -25.74
CA GLY A 176 -10.11 13.96 -25.90
C GLY A 176 -10.05 14.88 -27.13
N ASP A 177 -8.86 15.41 -27.40
CA ASP A 177 -8.62 16.33 -28.51
C ASP A 177 -8.75 15.62 -29.87
N GLU A 178 -8.35 14.36 -29.95
CA GLU A 178 -8.49 13.55 -31.14
C GLU A 178 -9.87 12.86 -31.17
N ILE A 179 -10.35 12.50 -32.37
CA ILE A 179 -11.70 11.95 -32.58
C ILE A 179 -11.90 10.60 -31.87
N ASP A 180 -10.84 9.85 -31.72
CA ASP A 180 -10.78 8.50 -31.11
C ASP A 180 -10.26 8.52 -29.65
N ALA A 181 -9.87 9.71 -29.15
CA ALA A 181 -9.36 9.86 -27.79
C ALA A 181 -10.47 10.03 -26.76
N VAL A 182 -10.26 9.40 -25.59
CA VAL A 182 -11.09 9.54 -24.40
C VAL A 182 -10.19 9.89 -23.22
N VAL A 183 -10.58 10.89 -22.45
CA VAL A 183 -9.91 11.27 -21.18
C VAL A 183 -10.77 10.79 -20.02
N VAL A 184 -10.14 10.10 -19.10
CA VAL A 184 -10.77 9.57 -17.88
C VAL A 184 -10.08 10.19 -16.67
N ASP A 185 -10.82 10.96 -15.90
CA ASP A 185 -10.38 11.52 -14.63
C ASP A 185 -11.20 10.86 -13.52
N TYR A 186 -10.53 10.39 -12.46
CA TYR A 186 -11.21 9.81 -11.31
C TYR A 186 -10.50 10.15 -10.01
N ALA A 187 -11.29 10.33 -8.95
CA ALA A 187 -10.83 10.55 -7.59
C ALA A 187 -11.16 9.35 -6.71
N VAL A 188 -10.23 8.94 -5.87
CA VAL A 188 -10.41 7.84 -4.92
C VAL A 188 -9.92 8.22 -3.53
N ARG A 189 -10.52 7.64 -2.51
CA ARG A 189 -10.20 7.87 -1.09
C ARG A 189 -9.76 6.54 -0.46
N PRO A 190 -8.46 6.21 -0.50
CA PRO A 190 -7.95 4.97 0.11
C PRO A 190 -8.26 4.90 1.60
N VAL A 191 -8.63 3.71 2.08
CA VAL A 191 -8.78 3.40 3.51
C VAL A 191 -7.46 2.83 4.01
N ASP A 192 -6.94 3.38 5.11
CA ASP A 192 -5.75 2.85 5.78
C ASP A 192 -6.15 1.83 6.86
N VAL A 193 -5.23 0.98 7.26
CA VAL A 193 -5.43 0.00 8.34
C VAL A 193 -5.12 0.59 9.71
N MET A 194 -5.68 -0.02 10.75
CA MET A 194 -5.34 0.33 12.14
C MET A 194 -3.90 -0.12 12.45
N GLU A 195 -3.01 0.82 12.67
CA GLU A 195 -1.60 0.56 13.03
C GLU A 195 -1.22 1.06 14.42
N LYS A 196 -2.10 1.81 15.08
CA LYS A 196 -1.88 2.36 16.42
C LYS A 196 -3.11 2.20 17.28
N ILE A 197 -2.92 1.65 18.46
CA ILE A 197 -3.96 1.51 19.47
C ILE A 197 -3.55 2.32 20.70
N TYR A 198 -4.36 3.29 21.08
CA TYR A 198 -4.22 4.03 22.34
C TYR A 198 -5.25 3.49 23.33
N ASN A 199 -4.80 2.82 24.37
CA ASN A 199 -5.66 2.23 25.38
C ASN A 199 -5.58 3.00 26.69
N THR A 200 -6.73 3.40 27.23
CA THR A 200 -6.84 4.04 28.54
C THR A 200 -7.73 3.19 29.44
N ILE A 201 -7.19 2.75 30.58
CA ILE A 201 -7.93 2.01 31.58
C ILE A 201 -8.27 2.96 32.72
N VAL A 202 -9.56 3.14 32.98
CA VAL A 202 -10.05 3.88 34.14
C VAL A 202 -10.52 2.87 35.17
N VAL A 203 -9.89 2.89 36.37
CA VAL A 203 -10.34 2.06 37.50
C VAL A 203 -11.37 2.87 38.28
N SER A 204 -12.61 2.38 38.32
CA SER A 204 -13.67 2.92 39.17
C SER A 204 -13.63 2.18 40.49
N THR A 205 -13.38 2.89 41.58
CA THR A 205 -13.60 2.36 42.95
C THR A 205 -15.03 2.69 43.34
N VAL A 206 -15.86 1.66 43.52
CA VAL A 206 -17.20 1.77 44.09
C VAL A 206 -17.07 1.99 45.57
#